data_1e119ae3f22be888f4beddf1119d81d4
#
_entry.id   1e119ae3f22be888f4beddf1119d81d4
#
_cell.length_a   1.000
_cell.length_b   1.000
_cell.length_c   1.000
_cell.angle_alpha   90.00
_cell.angle_beta   90.00
_cell.angle_gamma   90.00
#
_symmetry.space_group_name_H-M   'P 1'
#
loop_
_entity.id
_entity.type
_entity.pdbx_description
1 polymer ?
#
loop_
_entity_poly.entity_id
_entity_poly.type
_entity_poly.pdbx_seq_one_letter_code
_entity_poly.pdbx_strand_id
1 'polypeptide(L)'
;LSRLIFLHRRWCXXXXDFIAVNKYAYGVRLPLTYNKVIDTGAPEHGDVAVFRYPENPSIYYIKRVIGLPGDTVSYNQGTLAINDTPVPTKAVNFDADAELTSQLYPAGQVTPGQVLSEDNAIRMGQQEENEAKYFEEIQGDNKHLVRYLADMNSSQYAPFLQQESPEVVSSEGTEWQIRVPEGHYFVMGDNRDRSADGRFWGFVPDDNLAGKAVYIWMHKPPGLNLPTFKRNGSID
;
A
#
# COMPACT_ATOMS: atom_id res chain seq x y z
N LEU A 1 -23.93 -5.91 -1.73
CA LEU A 1 -23.42 -6.58 -2.94
C LEU A 1 -22.02 -6.10 -3.24
N SER A 2 -21.04 -6.87 -2.80
CA SER A 2 -19.61 -6.60 -3.03
C SER A 2 -19.30 -6.75 -4.51
N ARG A 3 -18.84 -5.69 -5.16
CA ARG A 3 -18.30 -5.79 -6.52
C ARG A 3 -16.84 -6.20 -6.43
N LEU A 4 -16.47 -7.22 -7.18
CA LEU A 4 -15.07 -7.54 -7.42
C LEU A 4 -14.44 -6.40 -8.22
N ILE A 5 -13.40 -5.79 -7.68
CA ILE A 5 -12.63 -4.77 -8.37
C ILE A 5 -11.39 -5.46 -8.95
N PHE A 6 -11.25 -5.39 -10.27
CA PHE A 6 -10.04 -5.81 -10.95
C PHE A 6 -8.99 -4.69 -10.76
N LEU A 7 -8.02 -4.93 -9.90
CA LEU A 7 -6.89 -4.01 -9.78
C LEU A 7 -5.82 -4.41 -10.79
N HIS A 8 -5.80 -3.66 -11.89
CA HIS A 8 -4.82 -3.88 -12.95
C HIS A 8 -3.51 -3.17 -12.61
N ARG A 9 -2.46 -3.95 -12.59
CA ARG A 9 -1.03 -3.60 -12.50
C ARG A 9 -0.64 -2.18 -12.07
N ARG A 10 -0.19 -2.03 -10.87
CA ARG A 10 1.03 -1.33 -10.42
C ARG A 10 1.11 -1.33 -8.88
N TRP A 11 2.08 -2.10 -8.35
CA TRP A 11 2.58 -2.03 -6.97
C TRP A 11 1.64 -2.49 -5.82
N CYS A 12 1.96 -3.56 -5.39
CA CYS A 12 1.46 -4.32 -4.21
C CYS A 12 0.23 -5.20 -4.45
N UNK A 13 0.40 -6.32 -4.00
CA UNK A 13 -0.50 -7.38 -4.12
C UNK A 13 -0.30 -8.00 -5.45
N UNK A 14 -0.19 -8.85 -5.44
CA UNK A 14 0.09 -9.56 -6.61
C UNK A 14 -0.86 -9.17 -7.68
N UNK A 15 -0.50 -8.95 -8.30
CA UNK A 15 -1.25 -8.58 -9.38
C UNK A 15 -2.27 -9.54 -9.88
N UNK A 16 -2.59 -10.27 -9.33
CA UNK A 16 -3.56 -11.16 -9.65
C UNK A 16 -4.42 -11.61 -8.51
N ASP A 17 -4.34 -10.94 -7.54
CA ASP A 17 -5.27 -11.23 -6.44
C ASP A 17 -6.62 -10.56 -6.68
N PHE A 18 -7.68 -11.36 -6.48
CA PHE A 18 -9.06 -10.85 -6.56
C PHE A 18 -9.50 -10.55 -5.13
N ILE A 19 -9.77 -9.28 -4.85
CA ILE A 19 -10.02 -8.77 -3.51
C ILE A 19 -11.49 -8.40 -3.36
N ALA A 20 -12.10 -8.86 -2.29
CA ALA A 20 -13.44 -8.43 -1.90
C ALA A 20 -13.34 -7.09 -1.17
N VAL A 21 -14.09 -6.10 -1.63
CA VAL A 21 -14.09 -4.76 -1.08
C VAL A 21 -15.45 -4.45 -0.48
N ASN A 22 -15.48 -4.12 0.81
CA ASN A 22 -16.67 -3.60 1.47
C ASN A 22 -16.80 -2.10 1.13
N LYS A 23 -17.67 -1.80 0.19
CA LYS A 23 -17.90 -0.44 -0.31
C LYS A 23 -18.67 0.44 0.68
N TYR A 24 -19.27 -0.18 1.67
CA TYR A 24 -20.08 0.53 2.65
C TYR A 24 -19.32 0.82 3.96
N ALA A 25 -18.08 0.37 4.06
CA ALA A 25 -17.28 0.54 5.28
C ALA A 25 -17.06 2.02 5.63
N TYR A 26 -16.91 2.87 4.60
CA TYR A 26 -16.55 4.29 4.77
C TYR A 26 -17.67 5.23 4.29
N GLY A 27 -18.91 4.77 4.31
CA GLY A 27 -20.06 5.55 3.89
C GLY A 27 -20.67 5.09 2.57
N VAL A 28 -21.93 5.45 2.36
CA VAL A 28 -22.62 5.21 1.09
C VAL A 28 -22.45 6.44 0.22
N ARG A 29 -21.89 6.26 -0.98
CA ARG A 29 -21.61 7.35 -1.91
C ARG A 29 -22.43 7.23 -3.18
N LEU A 30 -22.84 8.37 -3.73
CA LEU A 30 -23.57 8.41 -5.01
C LEU A 30 -22.64 7.97 -6.15
N PRO A 31 -23.15 7.17 -7.10
CA PRO A 31 -22.27 6.59 -8.13
C PRO A 31 -21.70 7.58 -9.15
N LEU A 32 -22.30 8.74 -9.32
CA LEU A 32 -21.86 9.74 -10.30
C LEU A 32 -21.06 10.87 -9.68
N THR A 33 -21.47 11.35 -8.50
CA THR A 33 -20.83 12.50 -7.85
C THR A 33 -19.85 12.08 -6.76
N TYR A 34 -19.94 10.83 -6.31
CA TYR A 34 -19.12 10.25 -5.23
C TYR A 34 -19.36 10.93 -3.86
N ASN A 35 -20.32 11.85 -3.78
CA ASN A 35 -20.68 12.50 -2.51
C ASN A 35 -21.19 11.45 -1.52
N LYS A 36 -20.69 11.52 -0.29
CA LYS A 36 -21.15 10.67 0.81
C LYS A 36 -22.55 11.11 1.22
N VAL A 37 -23.54 10.21 1.16
CA VAL A 37 -24.95 10.48 1.49
C VAL A 37 -25.38 9.82 2.78
N ILE A 38 -24.71 8.74 3.18
CA ILE A 38 -24.94 8.08 4.47
C ILE A 38 -23.57 7.79 5.07
N ASP A 39 -23.39 8.21 6.30
CA ASP A 39 -22.17 7.90 7.05
C ASP A 39 -22.37 6.56 7.74
N THR A 40 -21.57 5.58 7.38
CA THR A 40 -21.60 4.23 7.97
C THR A 40 -20.34 3.90 8.75
N GLY A 41 -19.33 4.77 8.65
CA GLY A 41 -18.05 4.60 9.33
C GLY A 41 -16.93 5.36 8.63
N ALA A 42 -15.75 5.28 9.20
CA ALA A 42 -14.55 5.93 8.69
C ALA A 42 -13.37 4.95 8.71
N PRO A 43 -12.33 5.18 7.93
CA PRO A 43 -11.11 4.37 8.05
C PRO A 43 -10.51 4.42 9.45
N GLU A 44 -9.93 3.31 9.86
CA GLU A 44 -9.19 3.16 11.11
C GLU A 44 -7.71 2.88 10.80
N HIS A 45 -6.83 3.09 11.79
CA HIS A 45 -5.42 2.75 11.64
C HIS A 45 -5.28 1.26 11.30
N GLY A 46 -4.48 0.97 10.29
CA GLY A 46 -4.24 -0.40 9.85
C GLY A 46 -5.23 -0.93 8.81
N ASP A 47 -6.32 -0.23 8.52
CA ASP A 47 -7.25 -0.62 7.47
C ASP A 47 -6.56 -0.66 6.10
N VAL A 48 -6.87 -1.68 5.32
CA VAL A 48 -6.43 -1.70 3.91
C VAL A 48 -7.52 -1.04 3.07
N ALA A 49 -7.26 0.18 2.65
CA ALA A 49 -8.23 0.99 1.91
C ALA A 49 -8.04 0.86 0.39
N VAL A 50 -9.16 0.77 -0.31
CA VAL A 50 -9.23 0.91 -1.76
C VAL A 50 -9.75 2.32 -2.04
N PHE A 51 -9.04 3.06 -2.90
CA PHE A 51 -9.38 4.46 -3.19
C PHE A 51 -8.99 4.83 -4.62
N ARG A 52 -9.57 5.90 -5.12
CA ARG A 52 -9.18 6.49 -6.40
C ARG A 52 -7.90 7.31 -6.20
N TYR A 53 -6.90 7.05 -7.05
CA TYR A 53 -5.61 7.72 -6.95
C TYR A 53 -5.79 9.25 -7.09
N PRO A 54 -5.30 10.06 -6.13
CA PRO A 54 -5.61 11.50 -6.12
C PRO A 54 -5.18 12.25 -7.38
N GLU A 55 -4.03 11.90 -7.97
CA GLU A 55 -3.54 12.56 -9.19
C GLU A 55 -4.22 12.06 -10.46
N ASN A 56 -4.87 10.87 -10.41
CA ASN A 56 -5.61 10.32 -11.54
C ASN A 56 -6.75 9.43 -11.05
N PRO A 57 -7.93 10.00 -10.76
CA PRO A 57 -9.06 9.27 -10.19
C PRO A 57 -9.65 8.14 -11.04
N SER A 58 -9.18 7.97 -12.27
CA SER A 58 -9.56 6.82 -13.09
C SER A 58 -8.86 5.53 -12.66
N ILE A 59 -7.82 5.63 -11.82
CA ILE A 59 -7.02 4.50 -11.34
C ILE A 59 -7.34 4.25 -9.87
N TYR A 60 -7.54 2.97 -9.51
CA TYR A 60 -7.73 2.58 -8.12
C TYR A 60 -6.42 2.06 -7.54
N TYR A 61 -6.12 2.50 -6.33
CA TYR A 61 -5.00 2.02 -5.53
C TYR A 61 -5.52 1.29 -4.30
N ILE A 62 -4.68 0.41 -3.76
CA ILE A 62 -4.91 -0.25 -2.49
C ILE A 62 -3.67 0.00 -1.62
N LYS A 63 -3.87 0.54 -0.43
CA LYS A 63 -2.81 0.84 0.52
C LYS A 63 -3.36 0.75 1.94
N ARG A 64 -2.44 0.62 2.91
CA ARG A 64 -2.80 0.60 4.32
C ARG A 64 -2.90 2.02 4.88
N VAL A 65 -3.94 2.28 5.65
CA VAL A 65 -4.17 3.57 6.33
C VAL A 65 -3.23 3.64 7.53
N ILE A 66 -2.35 4.64 7.51
CA ILE A 66 -1.36 4.87 8.57
C ILE A 66 -1.78 6.05 9.42
N GLY A 67 -2.22 7.15 8.80
CA GLY A 67 -2.63 8.36 9.52
C GLY A 67 -4.04 8.76 9.20
N LEU A 68 -4.79 9.14 10.23
CA LEU A 68 -6.17 9.63 10.18
C LEU A 68 -6.16 11.17 10.20
N PRO A 69 -7.28 11.83 9.85
CA PRO A 69 -7.36 13.29 9.91
C PRO A 69 -6.90 13.85 11.26
N GLY A 70 -5.96 14.78 11.24
CA GLY A 70 -5.39 15.40 12.43
C GLY A 70 -4.16 14.71 13.02
N ASP A 71 -3.88 13.49 12.60
CA ASP A 71 -2.71 12.75 13.12
C ASP A 71 -1.38 13.36 12.68
N THR A 72 -0.39 13.20 13.54
CA THR A 72 1.01 13.40 13.18
C THR A 72 1.64 12.03 12.95
N VAL A 73 2.18 11.82 11.76
CA VAL A 73 2.89 10.57 11.41
C VAL A 73 4.36 10.89 11.24
N SER A 74 5.22 10.11 11.86
CA SER A 74 6.67 10.32 11.75
C SER A 74 7.40 9.00 11.52
N TYR A 75 8.58 9.12 10.90
CA TYR A 75 9.48 8.00 10.72
C TYR A 75 10.87 8.47 11.12
N ASN A 76 11.45 7.82 12.12
CA ASN A 76 12.72 8.22 12.70
C ASN A 76 13.50 6.98 13.11
N GLN A 77 14.74 6.87 12.66
CA GLN A 77 15.65 5.76 12.99
C GLN A 77 15.02 4.38 12.78
N GLY A 78 14.28 4.21 11.68
CA GLY A 78 13.65 2.93 11.36
C GLY A 78 12.32 2.67 12.06
N THR A 79 11.82 3.63 12.85
CA THR A 79 10.59 3.48 13.62
C THR A 79 9.51 4.41 13.09
N LEU A 80 8.38 3.82 12.71
CA LEU A 80 7.16 4.55 12.39
C LEU A 80 6.45 4.90 13.70
N ALA A 81 5.95 6.13 13.83
CA ALA A 81 5.17 6.54 14.99
C ALA A 81 3.95 7.34 14.55
N ILE A 82 2.87 7.23 15.32
CA ILE A 82 1.61 7.95 15.13
C ILE A 82 1.33 8.70 16.42
N ASN A 83 1.22 10.02 16.33
CA ASN A 83 1.00 10.91 17.49
C ASN A 83 2.04 10.64 18.60
N ASP A 84 3.30 10.58 18.17
CA ASP A 84 4.46 10.31 19.02
C ASP A 84 4.49 8.92 19.69
N THR A 85 3.52 8.06 19.34
CA THR A 85 3.46 6.69 19.85
C THR A 85 4.07 5.75 18.78
N PRO A 86 5.21 5.09 19.08
CA PRO A 86 5.80 4.15 18.14
C PRO A 86 4.84 3.02 17.77
N VAL A 87 4.76 2.69 16.50
CA VAL A 87 4.01 1.54 16.01
C VAL A 87 4.78 0.27 16.43
N PRO A 88 4.16 -0.61 17.25
CA PRO A 88 4.84 -1.82 17.67
C PRO A 88 5.27 -2.66 16.48
N THR A 89 6.55 -2.97 16.42
CA THR A 89 7.16 -3.65 15.26
C THR A 89 8.08 -4.75 15.76
N LYS A 90 7.98 -5.93 15.17
CA LYS A 90 8.77 -7.10 15.54
C LYS A 90 9.37 -7.75 14.30
N ALA A 91 10.69 -7.92 14.27
CA ALA A 91 11.34 -8.62 13.16
C ALA A 91 10.86 -10.09 13.10
N VAL A 92 10.57 -10.56 11.90
CA VAL A 92 10.13 -11.94 11.68
C VAL A 92 10.92 -12.55 10.52
N ASN A 93 11.14 -13.85 10.60
CA ASN A 93 11.69 -14.60 9.46
C ASN A 93 10.51 -15.00 8.57
N PHE A 94 10.49 -14.48 7.38
CA PHE A 94 9.47 -14.80 6.38
C PHE A 94 10.17 -15.33 5.13
N ASP A 95 9.74 -16.48 4.67
CA ASP A 95 10.29 -17.13 3.48
C ASP A 95 9.31 -16.89 2.33
N ALA A 96 9.60 -15.86 1.54
CA ALA A 96 8.75 -15.51 0.41
C ALA A 96 8.87 -16.58 -0.68
N ASP A 97 7.75 -17.09 -1.13
CA ASP A 97 7.77 -18.10 -2.17
C ASP A 97 8.19 -17.53 -3.54
N ALA A 98 8.56 -18.40 -4.47
CA ALA A 98 9.03 -18.01 -5.79
C ALA A 98 7.98 -17.23 -6.58
N GLU A 99 6.70 -17.47 -6.32
CA GLU A 99 5.61 -16.75 -6.98
C GLU A 99 5.58 -15.28 -6.54
N LEU A 100 5.78 -15.03 -5.24
CA LEU A 100 5.83 -13.68 -4.70
C LEU A 100 7.06 -12.92 -5.22
N THR A 101 8.24 -13.55 -5.17
CA THR A 101 9.49 -12.91 -5.63
C THR A 101 9.49 -12.63 -7.13
N SER A 102 8.87 -13.48 -7.94
CA SER A 102 8.81 -13.28 -9.40
C SER A 102 7.97 -12.04 -9.79
N GLN A 103 7.12 -11.57 -8.91
CA GLN A 103 6.28 -10.39 -9.16
C GLN A 103 7.00 -9.08 -8.85
N LEU A 104 8.15 -9.11 -8.16
CA LEU A 104 8.93 -7.90 -7.86
C LEU A 104 9.46 -7.25 -9.14
N TYR A 105 9.83 -8.07 -10.12
CA TYR A 105 10.36 -7.64 -11.42
C TYR A 105 9.58 -8.32 -12.54
N PRO A 106 8.43 -7.80 -12.94
CA PRO A 106 7.68 -8.44 -14.03
C PRO A 106 8.47 -8.40 -15.34
N ALA A 107 8.53 -9.53 -16.03
CA ALA A 107 9.15 -9.63 -17.35
C ALA A 107 8.42 -8.71 -18.35
N GLY A 108 9.16 -8.22 -19.33
CA GLY A 108 8.60 -7.35 -20.37
C GLY A 108 9.41 -6.08 -20.57
N GLN A 109 8.82 -5.13 -21.24
CA GLN A 109 9.48 -3.87 -21.56
C GLN A 109 9.60 -2.98 -20.31
N VAL A 110 10.83 -2.74 -19.89
CA VAL A 110 11.14 -1.91 -18.70
C VAL A 110 11.23 -0.44 -19.11
N THR A 111 11.98 -0.17 -20.19
CA THR A 111 12.10 1.16 -20.78
C THR A 111 12.11 1.00 -22.31
N PRO A 112 11.89 2.07 -23.10
CA PRO A 112 12.00 1.96 -24.54
C PRO A 112 13.36 1.37 -24.96
N GLY A 113 13.32 0.21 -25.62
CA GLY A 113 14.51 -0.49 -26.07
C GLY A 113 15.11 -1.52 -25.10
N GLN A 114 14.59 -1.61 -23.88
CA GLN A 114 15.03 -2.61 -22.90
C GLN A 114 13.89 -3.58 -22.59
N VAL A 115 14.19 -4.88 -22.76
CA VAL A 115 13.26 -5.96 -22.43
C VAL A 115 13.88 -6.81 -21.33
N LEU A 116 13.17 -6.92 -20.22
CA LEU A 116 13.60 -7.82 -19.14
C LEU A 116 13.05 -9.22 -19.44
N SER A 117 13.97 -10.16 -19.64
CA SER A 117 13.59 -11.57 -19.84
C SER A 117 13.03 -12.15 -18.54
N GLU A 118 12.25 -13.23 -18.69
CA GLU A 118 11.66 -13.93 -17.54
C GLU A 118 12.74 -14.41 -16.56
N ASP A 119 13.81 -15.02 -17.09
CA ASP A 119 14.91 -15.51 -16.25
C ASP A 119 15.59 -14.38 -15.48
N ASN A 120 15.82 -13.25 -16.14
CA ASN A 120 16.44 -12.09 -15.48
C ASN A 120 15.51 -11.48 -14.43
N ALA A 121 14.21 -11.42 -14.71
CA ALA A 121 13.20 -10.92 -13.76
C ALA A 121 13.20 -11.80 -12.49
N ILE A 122 13.18 -13.12 -12.66
CA ILE A 122 13.21 -14.07 -11.54
C ILE A 122 14.51 -13.90 -10.73
N ARG A 123 15.65 -13.84 -11.41
CA ARG A 123 16.95 -13.67 -10.75
C ARG A 123 17.02 -12.37 -9.95
N MET A 124 16.55 -11.27 -10.52
CA MET A 124 16.53 -9.97 -9.83
C MET A 124 15.61 -10.01 -8.63
N GLY A 125 14.44 -10.63 -8.75
CA GLY A 125 13.52 -10.80 -7.64
C GLY A 125 14.13 -11.61 -6.49
N GLN A 126 14.80 -12.72 -6.81
CA GLN A 126 15.48 -13.53 -5.80
C GLN A 126 16.63 -12.80 -5.15
N GLN A 127 17.41 -12.04 -5.93
CA GLN A 127 18.51 -11.25 -5.38
C GLN A 127 17.99 -10.19 -4.41
N GLU A 128 16.95 -9.46 -4.79
CA GLU A 128 16.36 -8.45 -3.91
C GLU A 128 15.78 -9.10 -2.65
N GLU A 129 15.15 -10.27 -2.79
CA GLU A 129 14.57 -10.98 -1.64
C GLU A 129 15.62 -11.37 -0.60
N ASN A 130 16.85 -11.70 -1.02
CA ASN A 130 17.94 -11.99 -0.09
C ASN A 130 18.32 -10.77 0.78
N GLU A 131 18.01 -9.56 0.32
CA GLU A 131 18.27 -8.32 1.03
C GLU A 131 17.05 -7.83 1.81
N ALA A 132 15.91 -8.48 1.64
CA ALA A 132 14.64 -8.07 2.26
C ALA A 132 14.62 -8.42 3.75
N LYS A 133 14.00 -7.54 4.52
CA LYS A 133 13.73 -7.73 5.94
C LYS A 133 12.25 -7.61 6.18
N TYR A 134 11.72 -8.53 6.95
CA TYR A 134 10.30 -8.59 7.24
C TYR A 134 10.03 -8.27 8.70
N PHE A 135 8.96 -7.52 8.92
CA PHE A 135 8.53 -7.16 10.26
C PHE A 135 7.01 -7.34 10.36
N GLU A 136 6.56 -7.80 11.51
CA GLU A 136 5.15 -7.73 11.88
C GLU A 136 4.93 -6.36 12.54
N GLU A 137 4.02 -5.57 11.98
CA GLU A 137 3.56 -4.32 12.58
C GLU A 137 2.17 -4.49 13.17
N ILE A 138 1.90 -3.75 14.25
CA ILE A 138 0.59 -3.75 14.91
C ILE A 138 0.03 -2.33 14.90
N GLN A 139 -1.10 -2.13 14.22
CA GLN A 139 -1.80 -0.85 14.17
C GLN A 139 -3.25 -1.05 14.61
N GLY A 140 -3.60 -0.50 15.78
CA GLY A 140 -4.88 -0.83 16.40
C GLY A 140 -4.97 -2.31 16.71
N ASP A 141 -6.01 -2.96 16.23
CA ASP A 141 -6.20 -4.40 16.37
C ASP A 141 -5.61 -5.21 15.21
N ASN A 142 -5.10 -4.52 14.19
CA ASN A 142 -4.62 -5.15 12.96
C ASN A 142 -3.14 -5.51 13.07
N LYS A 143 -2.80 -6.75 12.74
CA LYS A 143 -1.42 -7.24 12.62
C LYS A 143 -1.14 -7.53 11.15
N HIS A 144 -0.03 -7.03 10.65
CA HIS A 144 0.31 -7.25 9.25
C HIS A 144 1.82 -7.33 9.06
N LEU A 145 2.19 -7.92 7.93
CA LEU A 145 3.59 -8.07 7.54
C LEU A 145 4.01 -6.88 6.69
N VAL A 146 5.15 -6.27 7.03
CA VAL A 146 5.77 -5.24 6.19
C VAL A 146 7.15 -5.69 5.75
N ARG A 147 7.53 -5.24 4.54
CA ARG A 147 8.79 -5.58 3.90
C ARG A 147 9.62 -4.33 3.67
N TYR A 148 10.88 -4.37 4.09
CA TYR A 148 11.87 -3.33 3.83
C TYR A 148 13.06 -3.94 3.09
N LEU A 149 13.80 -3.10 2.36
CA LEU A 149 15.08 -3.47 1.77
C LEU A 149 16.22 -2.95 2.64
N ALA A 150 17.26 -3.77 2.84
CA ALA A 150 18.33 -3.46 3.79
C ALA A 150 19.07 -2.15 3.47
N ASP A 151 19.33 -1.93 2.19
CA ASP A 151 20.15 -0.83 1.72
C ASP A 151 19.35 0.26 0.97
N MET A 152 18.03 0.24 1.10
CA MET A 152 17.16 1.18 0.40
C MET A 152 16.14 1.78 1.38
N ASN A 153 15.95 3.08 1.29
CA ASN A 153 14.84 3.74 1.97
C ASN A 153 14.20 4.70 0.99
N SER A 154 13.04 4.32 0.49
CA SER A 154 12.34 5.07 -0.56
C SER A 154 11.90 6.46 -0.11
N SER A 155 11.84 6.72 1.20
CA SER A 155 11.42 8.03 1.72
C SER A 155 12.37 9.15 1.27
N GLN A 156 13.67 8.87 1.15
CA GLN A 156 14.66 9.88 0.75
C GLN A 156 14.48 10.36 -0.70
N TYR A 157 13.71 9.61 -1.51
CA TYR A 157 13.42 9.97 -2.91
C TYR A 157 11.95 10.32 -3.14
N ALA A 158 11.18 10.47 -2.06
CA ALA A 158 9.74 10.65 -2.13
C ALA A 158 9.40 12.14 -2.35
N PRO A 159 8.85 12.50 -3.54
CA PRO A 159 8.68 13.92 -3.89
C PRO A 159 7.80 14.71 -2.92
N PHE A 160 6.75 14.11 -2.39
CA PHE A 160 5.88 14.82 -1.45
C PHE A 160 6.65 15.20 -0.17
N LEU A 161 7.46 14.28 0.36
CA LEU A 161 8.24 14.55 1.58
C LEU A 161 9.33 15.61 1.37
N GLN A 162 9.72 15.87 0.11
CA GLN A 162 10.72 16.87 -0.23
C GLN A 162 10.13 18.27 -0.48
N GLN A 163 8.81 18.39 -0.43
CA GLN A 163 8.13 19.66 -0.70
C GLN A 163 8.05 20.52 0.58
N GLU A 164 8.19 21.82 0.40
CA GLU A 164 7.84 22.77 1.45
C GLU A 164 6.31 22.92 1.46
N SER A 165 5.68 22.34 2.46
CA SER A 165 4.23 22.43 2.63
C SER A 165 3.89 22.44 4.12
N PRO A 166 2.74 23.02 4.50
CA PRO A 166 2.34 23.05 5.91
C PRO A 166 2.19 21.66 6.53
N GLU A 167 1.94 20.67 5.70
CA GLU A 167 1.72 19.29 6.16
C GLU A 167 3.02 18.54 6.40
N VAL A 168 4.13 18.95 5.76
CA VAL A 168 5.45 18.34 5.99
C VAL A 168 6.13 19.13 7.11
N VAL A 169 6.08 18.63 8.34
CA VAL A 169 6.61 19.28 9.53
C VAL A 169 8.14 19.26 9.49
N SER A 170 8.71 18.13 9.09
CA SER A 170 10.16 18.01 8.89
C SER A 170 10.43 16.88 7.90
N SER A 171 11.54 17.01 7.16
CA SER A 171 12.05 15.94 6.31
C SER A 171 13.55 16.12 6.14
N GLU A 172 14.32 15.14 6.61
CA GLU A 172 15.79 15.15 6.54
C GLU A 172 16.31 13.74 6.27
N GLY A 173 16.79 13.53 5.06
CA GLY A 173 17.29 12.22 4.63
C GLY A 173 16.19 11.17 4.61
N THR A 174 16.27 10.22 5.52
CA THR A 174 15.27 9.15 5.65
C THR A 174 14.25 9.43 6.75
N GLU A 175 14.47 10.49 7.53
CA GLU A 175 13.60 10.84 8.65
C GLU A 175 12.62 11.92 8.22
N TRP A 176 11.36 11.78 8.65
CA TRP A 176 10.32 12.73 8.26
C TRP A 176 9.19 12.75 9.27
N GLN A 177 8.49 13.87 9.30
CA GLN A 177 7.28 14.03 10.09
C GLN A 177 6.26 14.83 9.27
N ILE A 178 5.03 14.33 9.23
CA ILE A 178 3.92 14.97 8.51
C ILE A 178 2.71 15.10 9.42
N ARG A 179 1.86 16.07 9.09
CA ARG A 179 0.55 16.23 9.74
C ARG A 179 -0.54 15.97 8.71
N VAL A 180 -1.45 15.04 9.04
CA VAL A 180 -2.54 14.67 8.14
C VAL A 180 -3.63 15.74 8.19
N PRO A 181 -4.01 16.36 7.05
CA PRO A 181 -5.06 17.40 7.06
C PRO A 181 -6.44 16.81 7.37
N GLU A 182 -7.34 17.67 7.84
CA GLU A 182 -8.73 17.30 8.04
C GLU A 182 -9.34 16.76 6.73
N GLY A 183 -10.15 15.72 6.83
CA GLY A 183 -10.79 15.08 5.67
C GLY A 183 -9.86 14.30 4.77
N HIS A 184 -8.63 14.04 5.20
CA HIS A 184 -7.64 13.30 4.41
C HIS A 184 -7.04 12.16 5.23
N TYR A 185 -6.45 11.19 4.53
CA TYR A 185 -5.82 10.01 5.11
C TYR A 185 -4.41 9.85 4.55
N PHE A 186 -3.46 9.48 5.40
CA PHE A 186 -2.11 9.13 4.95
C PHE A 186 -2.00 7.61 4.84
N VAL A 187 -1.51 7.14 3.70
CA VAL A 187 -1.47 5.71 3.43
C VAL A 187 -0.07 5.28 2.99
N MET A 188 0.32 4.05 3.36
CA MET A 188 1.57 3.44 2.89
C MET A 188 1.31 2.03 2.38
N GLY A 189 2.21 1.56 1.51
CA GLY A 189 2.20 0.17 1.07
C GLY A 189 2.98 -0.72 2.03
N ASP A 190 2.55 -1.96 2.19
CA ASP A 190 3.21 -2.91 3.08
C ASP A 190 4.62 -3.29 2.57
N ASN A 191 4.84 -3.27 1.26
CA ASN A 191 6.19 -3.36 0.67
C ASN A 191 6.81 -1.96 0.66
N ARG A 192 7.33 -1.53 1.79
CA ARG A 192 7.69 -0.15 2.12
C ARG A 192 8.55 0.52 1.06
N ASP A 193 9.62 -0.15 0.60
CA ASP A 193 10.57 0.46 -0.33
C ASP A 193 10.21 0.25 -1.80
N ARG A 194 9.15 -0.51 -2.07
CA ARG A 194 8.63 -0.77 -3.42
C ARG A 194 7.20 -0.24 -3.59
N SER A 195 6.84 0.81 -2.85
CA SER A 195 5.48 1.36 -2.90
C SER A 195 5.47 2.83 -3.30
N ALA A 196 4.74 3.15 -4.36
CA ALA A 196 4.34 4.53 -4.63
C ALA A 196 3.09 4.81 -3.80
N ASP A 197 3.27 5.53 -2.69
CA ASP A 197 2.21 5.77 -1.71
C ASP A 197 2.23 7.23 -1.23
N GLY A 198 1.61 7.51 -0.09
CA GLY A 198 1.47 8.86 0.42
C GLY A 198 2.79 9.62 0.58
N ARG A 199 3.89 8.92 0.77
CA ARG A 199 5.22 9.57 0.81
C ARG A 199 5.56 10.24 -0.52
N PHE A 200 5.02 9.74 -1.63
CA PHE A 200 5.32 10.23 -2.97
C PHE A 200 4.34 11.29 -3.47
N TRP A 201 3.04 11.14 -3.15
CA TRP A 201 1.98 11.99 -3.72
C TRP A 201 1.06 12.62 -2.65
N GLY A 202 1.33 12.42 -1.36
CA GLY A 202 0.62 13.08 -0.26
C GLY A 202 -0.57 12.28 0.27
N PHE A 203 -1.73 12.91 0.36
CA PHE A 203 -2.87 12.42 1.11
C PHE A 203 -4.02 11.97 0.21
N VAL A 204 -4.82 11.05 0.73
CA VAL A 204 -6.05 10.59 0.09
C VAL A 204 -7.22 11.38 0.66
N PRO A 205 -7.92 12.19 -0.15
CA PRO A 205 -9.15 12.84 0.32
C PRO A 205 -10.24 11.81 0.65
N ASP A 206 -11.08 12.11 1.63
CA ASP A 206 -12.22 11.24 2.00
C ASP A 206 -13.08 10.89 0.78
N ASP A 207 -13.32 11.84 -0.12
CA ASP A 207 -14.13 11.63 -1.32
C ASP A 207 -13.53 10.65 -2.32
N ASN A 208 -12.23 10.34 -2.18
CA ASN A 208 -11.59 9.36 -3.05
C ASN A 208 -11.74 7.92 -2.54
N LEU A 209 -12.17 7.72 -1.29
CA LEU A 209 -12.31 6.38 -0.72
C LEU A 209 -13.38 5.58 -1.46
N ALA A 210 -13.07 4.33 -1.78
CA ALA A 210 -13.99 3.40 -2.46
C ALA A 210 -14.47 2.29 -1.54
N GLY A 211 -13.69 1.95 -0.50
CA GLY A 211 -14.07 0.96 0.50
C GLY A 211 -12.89 0.28 1.18
N LYS A 212 -13.21 -0.61 2.12
CA LYS A 212 -12.23 -1.41 2.86
C LYS A 212 -12.02 -2.75 2.17
N ALA A 213 -10.77 -3.12 1.90
CA ALA A 213 -10.42 -4.45 1.43
C ALA A 213 -10.55 -5.41 2.61
N VAL A 214 -11.29 -6.50 2.45
CA VAL A 214 -11.63 -7.37 3.58
C VAL A 214 -11.22 -8.83 3.38
N TYR A 215 -10.99 -9.25 2.13
CA TYR A 215 -10.73 -10.66 1.88
C TYR A 215 -10.04 -10.86 0.53
N ILE A 216 -9.00 -11.72 0.47
CA ILE A 216 -8.46 -12.22 -0.79
C ILE A 216 -9.28 -13.44 -1.18
N TRP A 217 -10.04 -13.30 -2.27
CA TRP A 217 -10.97 -14.34 -2.69
C TRP A 217 -10.31 -15.40 -3.59
N MET A 218 -9.37 -14.96 -4.43
CA MET A 218 -8.78 -15.84 -5.44
C MET A 218 -7.47 -15.19 -5.94
N HIS A 219 -6.52 -16.01 -6.29
CA HIS A 219 -5.30 -15.56 -6.98
C HIS A 219 -5.27 -16.17 -8.38
N LYS A 220 -4.99 -15.34 -9.39
CA LYS A 220 -4.80 -15.81 -10.77
C LYS A 220 -3.44 -15.38 -11.29
N PRO A 221 -2.48 -16.31 -11.42
CA PRO A 221 -1.18 -15.98 -12.02
C PRO A 221 -1.34 -15.43 -13.44
N PRO A 222 -0.39 -14.63 -13.94
CA PRO A 222 -0.46 -14.11 -15.30
C PRO A 222 -0.50 -15.22 -16.37
N GLY A 223 -1.03 -14.90 -17.53
CA GLY A 223 -1.12 -15.80 -18.67
C GLY A 223 -2.32 -16.73 -18.62
N LEU A 224 -2.18 -17.91 -19.18
CA LEU A 224 -3.25 -18.90 -19.31
C LEU A 224 -3.39 -19.84 -18.09
N ASN A 225 -2.74 -19.48 -16.98
CA ASN A 225 -2.79 -20.28 -15.76
C ASN A 225 -4.17 -20.28 -15.14
N LEU A 226 -4.52 -21.37 -14.50
CA LEU A 226 -5.80 -21.47 -13.77
C LEU A 226 -5.74 -20.67 -12.46
N PRO A 227 -6.87 -20.11 -12.03
CA PRO A 227 -6.92 -19.46 -10.72
C PRO A 227 -6.63 -20.45 -9.59
N THR A 228 -6.06 -19.95 -8.50
CA THR A 228 -5.82 -20.74 -7.29
C THR A 228 -6.47 -20.06 -6.08
N PHE A 229 -6.75 -20.86 -5.06
CA PHE A 229 -7.37 -20.39 -3.83
C PHE A 229 -6.41 -20.54 -2.63
N LYS A 230 -5.12 -20.80 -2.91
CA LYS A 230 -4.10 -21.01 -1.86
C LYS A 230 -3.88 -19.79 -0.98
N ARG A 231 -4.13 -18.59 -1.50
CA ARG A 231 -3.94 -17.33 -0.80
C ARG A 231 -5.22 -16.75 -0.23
N ASN A 232 -6.30 -17.52 -0.22
CA ASN A 232 -7.58 -17.04 0.33
C ASN A 232 -7.44 -16.75 1.82
N GLY A 233 -7.92 -15.59 2.23
CA GLY A 233 -7.87 -15.19 3.63
C GLY A 233 -8.39 -13.79 3.86
N SER A 234 -8.67 -13.49 5.12
CA SER A 234 -9.00 -12.12 5.53
C SER A 234 -7.79 -11.21 5.32
N ILE A 235 -8.09 -9.95 5.09
CA ILE A 235 -7.10 -8.89 5.04
C ILE A 235 -7.25 -8.10 6.34
N ASP A 236 -6.26 -8.24 7.20
CA ASP A 236 -6.24 -7.61 8.52
C ASP A 236 -5.22 -6.47 8.52
#